data_1b5322a997d0fec44d64244f47a2939c
#
_entry.id   1b5322a997d0fec44d64244f47a2939c
#
_cell.length_a   1.000
_cell.length_b   1.000
_cell.length_c   1.000
_cell.angle_alpha   90.00
_cell.angle_beta   90.00
_cell.angle_gamma   90.00
#
_symmetry.space_group_name_H-M   'P 1'
#
loop_
_entity.id
_entity.type
_entity.pdbx_description
1 polymer ?
#
loop_
_entity_poly.entity_id
_entity_poly.type
_entity_poly.pdbx_seq_one_letter_code
_entity_poly.pdbx_strand_id
1 'polypeptide(L)'
;MYDIRQVYQPKDLGEALSLLAEHPDAIVISGGTDVLIKVRERKWKDCSLLSIHRLPQLQGVRREKEELVVGPGTCFDQLHETGVIREHAFCLWQAADQVGSPQIRTVATLGGNICNGAVSADSAPPLLVLNARLELTDISQTKRQLDIGAFYT
;
A
#
# COMPACT_ATOMS: atom_id res chain seq x y z
N MET A 1 10.53 -21.52 7.31
CA MET A 1 10.65 -21.54 5.83
C MET A 1 9.36 -20.97 5.29
N TYR A 2 9.41 -20.09 4.30
CA TYR A 2 8.22 -19.52 3.67
C TYR A 2 7.61 -20.54 2.73
N ASP A 3 6.29 -20.77 2.86
CA ASP A 3 5.54 -21.75 2.08
C ASP A 3 4.81 -21.02 0.94
N ILE A 4 5.58 -20.65 -0.08
CA ILE A 4 5.15 -19.89 -1.25
C ILE A 4 5.29 -20.79 -2.48
N ARG A 5 4.16 -21.02 -3.15
CA ARG A 5 4.07 -21.85 -4.38
C ARG A 5 4.56 -21.07 -5.60
N GLN A 6 4.08 -19.82 -5.75
CA GLN A 6 4.32 -19.00 -6.92
C GLN A 6 4.39 -17.53 -6.55
N VAL A 7 5.20 -16.75 -7.30
CA VAL A 7 5.23 -15.29 -7.22
C VAL A 7 5.05 -14.72 -8.62
N TYR A 8 3.97 -13.99 -8.82
CA TYR A 8 3.70 -13.24 -10.03
C TYR A 8 4.29 -11.83 -9.90
N GLN A 9 4.99 -11.36 -10.95
CA GLN A 9 5.62 -10.05 -11.00
C GLN A 9 5.19 -9.31 -12.26
N PRO A 10 4.04 -8.64 -12.24
CA PRO A 10 3.54 -7.87 -13.38
C PRO A 10 4.45 -6.68 -13.69
N LYS A 11 4.46 -6.28 -14.96
CA LYS A 11 5.24 -5.14 -15.49
C LYS A 11 4.50 -3.81 -15.33
N ASP A 12 3.17 -3.87 -15.32
CA ASP A 12 2.29 -2.70 -15.19
C ASP A 12 0.98 -3.07 -14.47
N LEU A 13 0.16 -2.05 -14.20
CA LEU A 13 -1.11 -2.23 -13.49
C LEU A 13 -2.10 -3.08 -14.29
N GLY A 14 -2.13 -2.97 -15.61
CA GLY A 14 -3.02 -3.76 -16.47
C GLY A 14 -2.71 -5.26 -16.36
N GLU A 15 -1.43 -5.64 -16.46
CA GLU A 15 -0.99 -7.02 -16.27
C GLU A 15 -1.28 -7.50 -14.83
N ALA A 16 -1.11 -6.63 -13.82
CA ALA A 16 -1.43 -6.98 -12.43
C ALA A 16 -2.91 -7.33 -12.26
N LEU A 17 -3.81 -6.55 -12.84
CA LEU A 17 -5.26 -6.78 -12.79
C LEU A 17 -5.66 -8.04 -13.57
N SER A 18 -5.04 -8.30 -14.72
CA SER A 18 -5.25 -9.53 -15.49
C SER A 18 -4.83 -10.77 -14.70
N LEU A 19 -3.63 -10.74 -14.10
CA LEU A 19 -3.14 -11.83 -13.25
C LEU A 19 -4.03 -12.04 -12.02
N LEU A 20 -4.57 -10.98 -11.43
CA LEU A 20 -5.50 -11.08 -10.30
C LEU A 20 -6.84 -11.71 -10.73
N ALA A 21 -7.30 -11.45 -11.95
CA ALA A 21 -8.50 -12.06 -12.50
C ALA A 21 -8.28 -13.55 -12.80
N GLU A 22 -7.10 -13.94 -13.31
CA GLU A 22 -6.72 -15.32 -13.59
C GLU A 22 -6.43 -16.12 -12.31
N HIS A 23 -5.91 -15.46 -11.27
CA HIS A 23 -5.50 -16.05 -10.01
C HIS A 23 -6.13 -15.32 -8.81
N PRO A 24 -7.44 -15.46 -8.61
CA PRO A 24 -8.17 -14.70 -7.59
C PRO A 24 -7.79 -15.09 -6.14
N ASP A 25 -7.11 -16.22 -5.97
CA ASP A 25 -6.53 -16.69 -4.71
C ASP A 25 -5.13 -16.11 -4.43
N ALA A 26 -4.53 -15.40 -5.38
CA ALA A 26 -3.23 -14.80 -5.19
C ALA A 26 -3.29 -13.63 -4.18
N ILE A 27 -2.40 -13.67 -3.21
CA ILE A 27 -2.30 -12.62 -2.19
C ILE A 27 -1.49 -11.46 -2.77
N VAL A 28 -2.10 -10.28 -2.81
CA VAL A 28 -1.41 -9.06 -3.25
C VAL A 28 -0.37 -8.66 -2.21
N ILE A 29 0.86 -8.46 -2.66
CA ILE A 29 1.99 -8.05 -1.81
C ILE A 29 2.68 -6.81 -2.39
N SER A 30 2.91 -5.80 -1.53
CA SER A 30 3.79 -4.66 -1.82
C SER A 30 5.05 -4.78 -0.97
N GLY A 31 5.22 -4.02 0.11
CA GLY A 31 6.40 -4.10 0.98
C GLY A 31 6.56 -5.41 1.77
N GLY A 32 5.51 -6.18 1.93
CA GLY A 32 5.53 -7.53 2.49
C GLY A 32 5.67 -7.62 4.01
N THR A 33 5.77 -6.53 4.73
CA THR A 33 6.05 -6.49 6.18
C THR A 33 5.01 -7.21 7.04
N ASP A 34 3.76 -7.31 6.58
CA ASP A 34 2.69 -8.09 7.24
C ASP A 34 2.46 -9.43 6.55
N VAL A 35 2.42 -9.44 5.21
CA VAL A 35 2.15 -10.65 4.41
C VAL A 35 3.18 -11.75 4.71
N LEU A 36 4.47 -11.42 4.67
CA LEU A 36 5.52 -12.40 4.91
C LEU A 36 5.54 -12.93 6.34
N ILE A 37 5.09 -12.13 7.33
CA ILE A 37 4.92 -12.61 8.70
C ILE A 37 3.82 -13.68 8.74
N LYS A 38 2.66 -13.42 8.12
CA LYS A 38 1.54 -14.37 8.06
C LYS A 38 1.93 -15.69 7.37
N VAL A 39 2.73 -15.62 6.30
CA VAL A 39 3.28 -16.81 5.64
C VAL A 39 4.27 -17.55 6.55
N ARG A 40 5.20 -16.83 7.21
CA ARG A 40 6.17 -17.42 8.14
C ARG A 40 5.49 -18.12 9.33
N GLU A 41 4.43 -17.52 9.85
CA GLU A 41 3.61 -18.08 10.94
C GLU A 41 2.66 -19.20 10.48
N ARG A 42 2.72 -19.59 9.19
CA ARG A 42 1.88 -20.61 8.58
C ARG A 42 0.37 -20.33 8.65
N LYS A 43 -0.02 -19.06 8.79
CA LYS A 43 -1.42 -18.64 8.63
C LYS A 43 -1.86 -18.77 7.17
N TRP A 44 -0.92 -18.57 6.25
CA TRP A 44 -1.06 -18.83 4.82
C TRP A 44 -0.01 -19.85 4.39
N LYS A 45 -0.48 -20.95 3.79
CA LYS A 45 0.36 -22.07 3.35
C LYS A 45 0.15 -22.29 1.86
N ASP A 46 1.18 -22.77 1.18
CA ASP A 46 1.14 -23.07 -0.26
C ASP A 46 0.48 -21.94 -1.07
N CYS A 47 0.77 -20.68 -0.69
CA CYS A 47 0.12 -19.51 -1.24
C CYS A 47 0.83 -18.99 -2.50
N SER A 48 0.06 -18.38 -3.39
CA SER A 48 0.58 -17.59 -4.50
C SER A 48 0.59 -16.13 -4.14
N LEU A 49 1.62 -15.40 -4.53
CA LEU A 49 1.77 -13.96 -4.28
C LEU A 49 1.73 -13.20 -5.61
N LEU A 50 1.03 -12.06 -5.63
CA LEU A 50 1.06 -11.09 -6.71
C LEU A 50 1.81 -9.84 -6.23
N SER A 51 3.03 -9.66 -6.70
CA SER A 51 3.89 -8.54 -6.26
C SER A 51 3.62 -7.29 -7.08
N ILE A 52 3.09 -6.25 -6.43
CA ILE A 52 2.87 -4.93 -7.02
C ILE A 52 3.93 -3.91 -6.59
N HIS A 53 4.94 -4.33 -5.84
CA HIS A 53 5.94 -3.46 -5.22
C HIS A 53 6.73 -2.59 -6.21
N ARG A 54 6.95 -3.09 -7.42
CA ARG A 54 7.77 -2.41 -8.45
C ARG A 54 6.96 -1.71 -9.53
N LEU A 55 5.64 -1.59 -9.37
CA LEU A 55 4.80 -0.92 -10.36
C LEU A 55 4.97 0.60 -10.28
N PRO A 56 5.54 1.27 -11.31
CA PRO A 56 5.79 2.71 -11.26
C PRO A 56 4.51 3.53 -11.11
N GLN A 57 3.38 3.04 -11.65
CA GLN A 57 2.08 3.69 -11.57
C GLN A 57 1.55 3.81 -10.13
N LEU A 58 2.06 2.98 -9.22
CA LEU A 58 1.66 2.96 -7.81
C LEU A 58 2.65 3.70 -6.89
N GLN A 59 3.67 4.34 -7.44
CA GLN A 59 4.74 4.99 -6.68
C GLN A 59 4.65 6.51 -6.71
N GLY A 60 5.27 7.12 -5.69
CA GLY A 60 5.58 8.54 -5.68
C GLY A 60 4.49 9.43 -5.07
N VAL A 61 4.87 10.68 -4.91
CA VAL A 61 4.03 11.76 -4.37
C VAL A 61 4.03 12.90 -5.39
N ARG A 62 2.86 13.43 -5.69
CA ARG A 62 2.71 14.58 -6.57
C ARG A 62 1.61 15.51 -6.09
N ARG A 63 1.75 16.78 -6.39
CA ARG A 63 0.71 17.77 -6.16
C ARG A 63 -0.09 17.98 -7.44
N GLU A 64 -1.41 17.84 -7.34
CA GLU A 64 -2.34 18.13 -8.42
C GLU A 64 -3.32 19.21 -7.94
N LYS A 65 -3.15 20.44 -8.44
CA LYS A 65 -3.93 21.61 -7.99
C LYS A 65 -3.79 21.79 -6.48
N GLU A 66 -4.86 21.63 -5.73
CA GLU A 66 -4.93 21.76 -4.27
C GLU A 66 -4.88 20.41 -3.53
N GLU A 67 -4.66 19.32 -4.25
CA GLU A 67 -4.62 17.98 -3.68
C GLU A 67 -3.20 17.39 -3.72
N LEU A 68 -2.85 16.60 -2.70
CA LEU A 68 -1.69 15.73 -2.72
C LEU A 68 -2.14 14.34 -3.16
N VAL A 69 -1.53 13.83 -4.21
CA VAL A 69 -1.76 12.47 -4.69
C VAL A 69 -0.56 11.61 -4.32
N VAL A 70 -0.82 10.54 -3.57
CA VAL A 70 0.21 9.62 -3.10
C VAL A 70 -0.05 8.25 -3.70
N GLY A 71 0.92 7.70 -4.39
CA GLY A 71 0.88 6.34 -4.90
C GLY A 71 0.87 5.33 -3.73
N PRO A 72 0.00 4.31 -3.74
CA PRO A 72 -0.14 3.37 -2.64
C PRO A 72 1.11 2.51 -2.39
N GLY A 73 1.97 2.37 -3.39
CA GLY A 73 3.26 1.68 -3.29
C GLY A 73 4.40 2.55 -2.74
N THR A 74 4.15 3.83 -2.42
CA THR A 74 5.16 4.72 -1.82
C THR A 74 5.47 4.25 -0.41
N CYS A 75 6.76 4.03 -0.10
CA CYS A 75 7.18 3.60 1.22
C CYS A 75 7.23 4.77 2.21
N PHE A 76 7.21 4.47 3.51
CA PHE A 76 7.17 5.49 4.56
C PHE A 76 8.42 6.37 4.59
N ASP A 77 9.58 5.81 4.25
CA ASP A 77 10.82 6.56 4.15
C ASP A 77 10.75 7.62 3.04
N GLN A 78 10.24 7.24 1.87
CA GLN A 78 9.99 8.17 0.77
C GLN A 78 8.98 9.26 1.12
N LEU A 79 7.92 8.92 1.88
CA LEU A 79 6.96 9.91 2.37
C LEU A 79 7.63 10.92 3.30
N HIS A 80 8.47 10.45 4.22
CA HIS A 80 9.19 11.29 5.17
C HIS A 80 10.23 12.18 4.48
N GLU A 81 10.91 11.69 3.45
CA GLU A 81 11.89 12.47 2.68
C GLU A 81 11.24 13.51 1.74
N THR A 82 9.95 13.37 1.44
CA THR A 82 9.27 14.23 0.48
C THR A 82 8.86 15.56 1.11
N GLY A 83 9.51 16.66 0.70
CA GLY A 83 9.26 18.00 1.25
C GLY A 83 7.81 18.47 1.13
N VAL A 84 7.10 18.12 0.05
CA VAL A 84 5.69 18.49 -0.15
C VAL A 84 4.75 17.84 0.87
N ILE A 85 5.04 16.63 1.34
CA ILE A 85 4.28 16.00 2.43
C ILE A 85 4.53 16.75 3.74
N ARG A 86 5.77 17.11 4.04
CA ARG A 86 6.10 17.90 5.22
C ARG A 86 5.40 19.24 5.24
N GLU A 87 5.32 19.92 4.10
CA GLU A 87 4.72 21.25 3.99
C GLU A 87 3.19 21.23 4.08
N HIS A 88 2.52 20.27 3.45
CA HIS A 88 1.07 20.29 3.25
C HIS A 88 0.31 19.19 4.03
N ALA A 89 1.00 18.18 4.54
CA ALA A 89 0.41 17.07 5.29
C ALA A 89 1.32 16.68 6.47
N PHE A 90 1.69 17.65 7.31
CA PHE A 90 2.68 17.50 8.36
C PHE A 90 2.38 16.35 9.34
N CYS A 91 1.11 16.11 9.68
CA CYS A 91 0.73 14.99 10.53
C CYS A 91 1.02 13.62 9.88
N LEU A 92 0.85 13.50 8.56
CA LEU A 92 1.25 12.29 7.82
C LEU A 92 2.77 12.14 7.75
N TRP A 93 3.49 13.25 7.56
CA TRP A 93 4.94 13.28 7.59
C TRP A 93 5.50 12.80 8.94
N GLN A 94 4.94 13.28 10.06
CA GLN A 94 5.33 12.83 11.41
C GLN A 94 5.01 11.34 11.64
N ALA A 95 3.81 10.91 11.24
CA ALA A 95 3.42 9.51 11.38
C ALA A 95 4.34 8.57 10.57
N ALA A 96 4.74 8.99 9.36
CA ALA A 96 5.65 8.20 8.53
C ALA A 96 6.98 7.89 9.21
N ASP A 97 7.52 8.83 10.00
CA ASP A 97 8.77 8.62 10.76
C ASP A 97 8.61 7.67 11.96
N GLN A 98 7.40 7.48 12.45
CA GLN A 98 7.11 6.62 13.61
C GLN A 98 6.81 5.16 13.23
N VAL A 99 6.60 4.85 11.95
CA VAL A 99 6.27 3.48 11.51
C VAL A 99 7.46 2.55 11.74
N GLY A 100 7.31 1.61 12.66
CA GLY A 100 8.25 0.51 12.92
C GLY A 100 9.70 0.97 13.10
N SER A 101 10.61 0.32 12.37
CA SER A 101 12.04 0.66 12.35
C SER A 101 12.44 1.28 11.00
N PRO A 102 13.63 1.92 10.89
CA PRO A 102 14.12 2.41 9.59
C PRO A 102 14.08 1.35 8.49
N GLN A 103 14.46 0.10 8.80
CA GLN A 103 14.43 -1.00 7.84
C GLN A 103 13.00 -1.35 7.39
N ILE A 104 12.03 -1.21 8.27
CA ILE A 104 10.60 -1.41 7.91
C ILE A 104 10.14 -0.26 7.02
N ARG A 105 10.46 0.99 7.33
CA ARG A 105 10.03 2.16 6.58
C ARG A 105 10.52 2.19 5.13
N THR A 106 11.69 1.60 4.85
CA THR A 106 12.23 1.51 3.47
C THR A 106 11.43 0.59 2.55
N VAL A 107 10.60 -0.32 3.11
CA VAL A 107 9.84 -1.31 2.33
C VAL A 107 8.34 -1.28 2.60
N ALA A 108 7.90 -0.96 3.81
CA ALA A 108 6.49 -0.83 4.15
C ALA A 108 5.86 0.34 3.39
N THR A 109 4.72 0.11 2.76
CA THR A 109 4.07 1.08 1.87
C THR A 109 2.80 1.63 2.48
N LEU A 110 2.45 2.87 2.12
CA LEU A 110 1.23 3.53 2.60
C LEU A 110 -0.02 2.69 2.30
N GLY A 111 -0.18 2.25 1.05
CA GLY A 111 -1.31 1.41 0.64
C GLY A 111 -1.35 0.07 1.36
N GLY A 112 -0.18 -0.57 1.57
CA GLY A 112 -0.09 -1.81 2.34
C GLY A 112 -0.55 -1.64 3.79
N ASN A 113 -0.16 -0.54 4.45
CA ASN A 113 -0.56 -0.21 5.81
C ASN A 113 -2.07 0.04 5.91
N ILE A 114 -2.64 0.80 4.97
CA ILE A 114 -4.09 1.04 4.89
C ILE A 114 -4.85 -0.28 4.67
N CYS A 115 -4.44 -1.08 3.68
CA CYS A 115 -5.14 -2.33 3.32
C CYS A 115 -5.01 -3.42 4.39
N ASN A 116 -3.92 -3.44 5.18
CA ASN A 116 -3.79 -4.36 6.31
C ASN A 116 -4.79 -4.05 7.44
N GLY A 117 -5.22 -2.80 7.56
CA GLY A 117 -6.27 -2.37 8.49
C GLY A 117 -5.96 -2.64 9.96
N ALA A 118 -4.68 -2.65 10.34
CA ALA A 118 -4.30 -2.85 11.74
C ALA A 118 -4.84 -1.69 12.59
N VAL A 119 -5.41 -1.99 13.76
CA VAL A 119 -5.94 -0.97 14.70
C VAL A 119 -4.84 0.02 15.12
N SER A 120 -3.59 -0.44 15.15
CA SER A 120 -2.40 0.36 15.47
C SER A 120 -1.70 0.96 14.25
N ALA A 121 -2.38 1.04 13.09
CA ALA A 121 -1.79 1.60 11.87
C ALA A 121 -1.51 3.10 12.03
N ASP A 122 -0.23 3.50 12.07
CA ASP A 122 0.19 4.88 12.32
C ASP A 122 -0.31 5.87 11.25
N SER A 123 -0.55 5.40 10.01
CA SER A 123 -1.03 6.25 8.92
C SER A 123 -2.54 6.52 8.96
N ALA A 124 -3.34 5.71 9.63
CA ALA A 124 -4.79 5.84 9.62
C ALA A 124 -5.29 7.15 10.28
N PRO A 125 -4.84 7.54 11.50
CA PRO A 125 -5.28 8.79 12.11
C PRO A 125 -4.99 10.04 11.28
N PRO A 126 -3.75 10.27 10.77
CA PRO A 126 -3.50 11.45 9.95
C PRO A 126 -4.29 11.46 8.65
N LEU A 127 -4.48 10.31 8.00
CA LEU A 127 -5.27 10.25 6.78
C LEU A 127 -6.76 10.55 7.02
N LEU A 128 -7.31 10.12 8.16
CA LEU A 128 -8.66 10.48 8.57
C LEU A 128 -8.80 11.99 8.82
N VAL A 129 -7.85 12.60 9.53
CA VAL A 129 -7.84 14.05 9.78
C VAL A 129 -7.70 14.86 8.49
N LEU A 130 -6.93 14.36 7.54
CA LEU A 130 -6.74 14.98 6.23
C LEU A 130 -7.92 14.72 5.26
N ASN A 131 -8.96 14.01 5.68
CA ASN A 131 -10.08 13.60 4.83
C ASN A 131 -9.61 12.91 3.53
N ALA A 132 -8.65 12.00 3.67
CA ALA A 132 -8.07 11.31 2.52
C ALA A 132 -9.13 10.52 1.74
N ARG A 133 -9.02 10.54 0.41
CA ARG A 133 -9.83 9.73 -0.50
C ARG A 133 -8.97 8.65 -1.14
N LEU A 134 -9.53 7.47 -1.26
CA LEU A 134 -8.88 6.33 -1.90
C LEU A 134 -9.44 6.17 -3.32
N GLU A 135 -8.56 6.09 -4.31
CA GLU A 135 -8.94 5.62 -5.64
C GLU A 135 -8.71 4.12 -5.71
N LEU A 136 -9.77 3.37 -5.94
CA LEU A 136 -9.75 1.92 -6.08
C LEU A 136 -9.98 1.55 -7.53
N THR A 137 -9.21 0.60 -8.04
CA THR A 137 -9.35 0.06 -9.40
C THR A 137 -9.68 -1.43 -9.30
N ASP A 138 -10.76 -1.86 -9.92
CA ASP A 138 -11.14 -3.27 -9.97
C ASP A 138 -10.49 -4.03 -11.15
N ILE A 139 -10.75 -5.33 -11.23
CA ILE A 139 -10.21 -6.19 -12.30
C ILE A 139 -10.71 -5.82 -13.70
N SER A 140 -11.83 -5.11 -13.82
CA SER A 140 -12.35 -4.57 -15.09
C SER A 140 -11.75 -3.20 -15.44
N GLN A 141 -10.77 -2.74 -14.65
CA GLN A 141 -10.14 -1.41 -14.76
C GLN A 141 -11.11 -0.24 -14.45
N THR A 142 -12.26 -0.53 -13.85
CA THR A 142 -13.18 0.51 -13.41
C THR A 142 -12.64 1.16 -12.14
N LYS A 143 -12.63 2.49 -12.13
CA LYS A 143 -12.18 3.29 -11.00
C LYS A 143 -13.34 3.80 -10.17
N ARG A 144 -13.19 3.76 -8.87
CA ARG A 144 -14.11 4.42 -7.92
C ARG A 144 -13.33 5.14 -6.84
N GLN A 145 -13.92 6.19 -6.29
CA GLN A 145 -13.37 6.88 -5.12
C GLN A 145 -14.17 6.53 -3.87
N LEU A 146 -13.47 6.48 -2.75
CA LEU A 146 -14.02 6.18 -1.45
C LEU A 146 -13.31 7.02 -0.39
N ASP A 147 -14.05 7.62 0.53
CA ASP A 147 -13.47 8.29 1.69
C ASP A 147 -12.83 7.25 2.61
N ILE A 148 -11.66 7.59 3.16
CA ILE A 148 -10.90 6.64 3.99
C ILE A 148 -11.71 6.15 5.20
N GLY A 149 -12.57 7.00 5.78
CA GLY A 149 -13.45 6.62 6.88
C GLY A 149 -14.43 5.49 6.50
N ALA A 150 -14.90 5.46 5.27
CA ALA A 150 -15.79 4.42 4.75
C ALA A 150 -15.03 3.13 4.35
N PHE A 151 -13.71 3.17 4.25
CA PHE A 151 -12.90 1.99 3.90
C PHE A 151 -12.74 1.02 5.07
N TYR A 152 -12.81 1.51 6.30
CA TYR A 152 -12.62 0.71 7.53
C TYR A 152 -13.91 0.23 8.17
N THR A 153 -15.06 0.34 7.51
CA THR A 153 -16.39 -0.07 8.02
C THR A 153 -16.80 -1.44 7.51
#